data_a47de9015f3fb20f69a0c2c0306b4903
#
_entry.id   a47de9015f3fb20f69a0c2c0306b4903
#
_cell.length_a   1.000
_cell.length_b   1.000
_cell.length_c   1.000
_cell.angle_alpha   90.00
_cell.angle_beta   90.00
_cell.angle_gamma   90.00
#
_symmetry.space_group_name_H-M   'P 1'
#
loop_
_entity.id
_entity.type
_entity.pdbx_description
1 polymer ?
#
loop_
_entity_poly.entity_id
_entity_poly.type
_entity_poly.pdbx_seq_one_letter_code
_entity_poly.pdbx_strand_id
1 'polypeptide(L)'
;MIIKEQTITLDSLRFYAYHGAEPQEAIVGAWYTVDISIRADATLAIQSDDLSGTINYAQVAEVIKQQMQIRSALLEHVAGRIAQALLDSFPAINALTVKVCKENPPVCAPCTASGFTLTVER
;
A
#
# COMPACT_ATOMS: atom_id res chain seq x y z
N MET A 1 -28.33 7.52 11.42
CA MET A 1 -27.62 7.65 10.13
C MET A 1 -27.51 6.29 9.45
N ILE A 2 -27.44 6.29 8.15
CA ILE A 2 -27.19 5.09 7.36
C ILE A 2 -25.74 5.13 6.87
N ILE A 3 -24.93 4.17 7.29
CA ILE A 3 -23.53 4.07 6.86
C ILE A 3 -23.49 3.29 5.54
N LYS A 4 -23.03 3.93 4.47
CA LYS A 4 -22.97 3.31 3.14
C LYS A 4 -21.58 2.76 2.83
N GLU A 5 -20.53 3.45 3.27
CA GLU A 5 -19.15 3.07 2.97
C GLU A 5 -18.23 3.61 4.05
N GLN A 6 -17.24 2.81 4.39
CA GLN A 6 -16.20 3.18 5.34
C GLN A 6 -14.85 2.80 4.76
N THR A 7 -13.93 3.76 4.76
CA THR A 7 -12.61 3.59 4.18
C THR A 7 -11.55 4.13 5.13
N ILE A 8 -10.51 3.33 5.36
CA ILE A 8 -9.31 3.74 6.08
C ILE A 8 -8.21 3.96 5.07
N THR A 9 -7.54 5.11 5.12
CA THR A 9 -6.49 5.43 4.15
C THR A 9 -5.16 5.71 4.82
N LEU A 10 -4.08 5.38 4.09
CA LEU A 10 -2.74 5.88 4.35
C LEU A 10 -2.25 6.50 3.06
N ASP A 11 -1.93 7.79 3.11
CA ASP A 11 -1.59 8.56 1.94
C ASP A 11 -0.09 8.84 1.90
N SER A 12 0.55 8.53 0.78
CA SER A 12 1.95 8.87 0.51
C SER A 12 2.95 8.36 1.55
N LEU A 13 2.83 7.08 1.93
CA LEU A 13 3.91 6.42 2.66
C LEU A 13 5.14 6.38 1.76
N ARG A 14 6.26 6.92 2.22
CA ARG A 14 7.46 7.07 1.40
C ARG A 14 8.57 6.17 1.89
N PHE A 15 9.14 5.37 0.97
CA PHE A 15 10.20 4.41 1.27
C PHE A 15 11.32 4.52 0.26
N TYR A 16 12.57 4.37 0.71
CA TYR A 16 13.69 4.11 -0.19
C TYR A 16 13.79 2.61 -0.42
N ALA A 17 13.80 2.17 -1.67
CA ALA A 17 13.78 0.76 -2.01
C ALA A 17 14.53 0.52 -3.34
N TYR A 18 14.62 -0.76 -3.75
CA TYR A 18 15.51 -1.18 -4.83
C TYR A 18 14.77 -1.97 -5.92
N HIS A 19 13.49 -1.67 -6.12
CA HIS A 19 12.69 -2.33 -7.15
C HIS A 19 13.07 -1.84 -8.54
N GLY A 20 12.96 -2.69 -9.53
CA GLY A 20 13.20 -2.34 -10.92
C GLY A 20 13.72 -3.51 -11.73
N ALA A 21 13.45 -3.49 -13.04
CA ALA A 21 13.83 -4.56 -13.96
C ALA A 21 15.32 -4.51 -14.34
N GLU A 22 15.92 -3.30 -14.31
CA GLU A 22 17.31 -3.12 -14.70
C GLU A 22 18.26 -3.40 -13.53
N PRO A 23 19.44 -4.05 -13.76
CA PRO A 23 20.39 -4.35 -12.69
C PRO A 23 20.84 -3.12 -11.90
N GLN A 24 20.98 -1.97 -12.57
CA GLN A 24 21.41 -0.73 -11.94
C GLN A 24 20.44 -0.27 -10.86
N GLU A 25 19.15 -0.48 -11.06
CA GLU A 25 18.11 -0.10 -10.09
C GLU A 25 18.23 -0.86 -8.78
N ALA A 26 18.71 -2.12 -8.82
CA ALA A 26 18.95 -2.93 -7.63
C ALA A 26 20.16 -2.44 -6.81
N ILE A 27 21.05 -1.66 -7.43
CA ILE A 27 22.26 -1.14 -6.78
C ILE A 27 22.00 0.26 -6.24
N VAL A 28 21.41 1.13 -7.05
CA VAL A 28 21.23 2.55 -6.73
C VAL A 28 20.00 2.79 -5.86
N GLY A 29 18.92 2.09 -6.12
CA GLY A 29 17.65 2.32 -5.46
C GLY A 29 16.94 3.59 -5.92
N ALA A 30 15.80 3.85 -5.32
CA ALA A 30 14.97 5.02 -5.59
C ALA A 30 13.99 5.27 -4.46
N TRP A 31 13.35 6.43 -4.47
CA TRP A 31 12.21 6.71 -3.60
C TRP A 31 10.92 6.21 -4.23
N TYR A 32 10.09 5.60 -3.38
CA TYR A 32 8.77 5.09 -3.74
C TYR A 32 7.73 5.66 -2.81
N THR A 33 6.51 5.83 -3.30
CA THR A 33 5.35 6.15 -2.47
C THR A 33 4.32 5.04 -2.57
N VAL A 34 3.67 4.76 -1.44
CA VAL A 34 2.59 3.78 -1.36
C VAL A 34 1.36 4.45 -0.79
N ASP A 35 0.25 4.34 -1.50
CA ASP A 35 -1.06 4.80 -1.07
C ASP A 35 -1.95 3.59 -0.84
N ILE A 36 -2.67 3.59 0.28
CA ILE A 36 -3.57 2.51 0.66
C ILE A 36 -4.95 3.05 0.96
N SER A 37 -5.95 2.37 0.43
CA SER A 37 -7.36 2.59 0.78
C SER A 37 -7.97 1.25 1.15
N ILE A 38 -8.45 1.13 2.39
CA ILE A 38 -8.98 -0.11 2.95
C ILE A 38 -10.46 0.05 3.21
N ARG A 39 -11.27 -0.85 2.64
CA ARG A 39 -12.67 -0.96 2.99
C ARG A 39 -12.82 -1.99 4.11
N ALA A 40 -13.35 -1.54 5.25
CA ALA A 40 -13.59 -2.37 6.41
C ALA A 40 -14.76 -1.82 7.21
N ASP A 41 -15.40 -2.66 8.01
CA ASP A 41 -16.46 -2.23 8.92
C ASP A 41 -15.84 -1.71 10.22
N ALA A 42 -15.89 -0.41 10.43
CA ALA A 42 -15.45 0.26 11.64
C ALA A 42 -16.61 0.81 12.46
N THR A 43 -17.82 0.27 12.28
CA THR A 43 -19.02 0.73 12.96
C THR A 43 -18.88 0.70 14.48
N LEU A 44 -18.26 -0.36 15.02
CA LEU A 44 -18.03 -0.46 16.46
C LEU A 44 -17.11 0.65 16.97
N ALA A 45 -16.06 0.99 16.22
CA ALA A 45 -15.17 2.10 16.58
C ALA A 45 -15.90 3.45 16.52
N ILE A 46 -16.78 3.63 15.54
CA ILE A 46 -17.63 4.84 15.43
C ILE A 46 -18.48 4.99 16.67
N GLN A 47 -19.05 3.90 17.16
CA GLN A 47 -19.98 3.91 18.30
C GLN A 47 -19.29 3.98 19.64
N SER A 48 -18.18 3.27 19.82
CA SER A 48 -17.56 3.03 21.13
C SER A 48 -16.21 3.74 21.35
N ASP A 49 -15.63 4.33 20.28
CA ASP A 49 -14.29 4.95 20.36
C ASP A 49 -13.21 3.97 20.84
N ASP A 50 -13.33 2.70 20.45
CA ASP A 50 -12.41 1.64 20.84
C ASP A 50 -11.60 1.17 19.63
N LEU A 51 -10.27 1.15 19.78
CA LEU A 51 -9.35 0.72 18.73
C LEU A 51 -9.61 -0.73 18.28
N SER A 52 -10.10 -1.60 19.18
CA SER A 52 -10.43 -2.98 18.82
C SER A 52 -11.55 -3.09 17.79
N GLY A 53 -12.34 -2.04 17.60
CA GLY A 53 -13.42 -1.98 16.61
C GLY A 53 -13.00 -1.55 15.21
N THR A 54 -11.71 -1.45 14.93
CA THR A 54 -11.17 -1.01 13.65
C THR A 54 -9.82 -1.66 13.35
N ILE A 55 -9.21 -1.26 12.24
CA ILE A 55 -7.86 -1.68 11.86
C ILE A 55 -6.88 -0.59 12.26
N ASN A 56 -5.82 -0.98 12.96
CA ASN A 56 -4.76 -0.05 13.36
C ASN A 56 -3.87 0.27 12.16
N TYR A 57 -3.95 1.49 11.65
CA TYR A 57 -3.19 1.93 10.48
C TYR A 57 -1.66 1.88 10.69
N ALA A 58 -1.18 2.00 11.93
CA ALA A 58 0.26 1.88 12.21
C ALA A 58 0.76 0.45 11.96
N GLN A 59 -0.04 -0.56 12.27
CA GLN A 59 0.27 -1.95 11.96
C GLN A 59 0.22 -2.22 10.46
N VAL A 60 -0.72 -1.59 9.75
CA VAL A 60 -0.79 -1.64 8.28
C VAL A 60 0.51 -1.09 7.68
N ALA A 61 0.96 0.06 8.16
CA ALA A 61 2.20 0.70 7.68
C ALA A 61 3.42 -0.21 7.89
N GLU A 62 3.50 -0.93 9.02
CA GLU A 62 4.59 -1.86 9.29
C GLU A 62 4.60 -3.05 8.31
N VAL A 63 3.45 -3.61 7.99
CA VAL A 63 3.36 -4.69 6.99
C VAL A 63 3.83 -4.19 5.61
N ILE A 64 3.41 -2.99 5.22
CA ILE A 64 3.82 -2.39 3.95
C ILE A 64 5.34 -2.18 3.92
N LYS A 65 5.90 -1.64 5.01
CA LYS A 65 7.34 -1.42 5.14
C LYS A 65 8.12 -2.72 4.92
N GLN A 66 7.69 -3.81 5.57
CA GLN A 66 8.34 -5.11 5.42
C GLN A 66 8.33 -5.59 3.97
N GLN A 67 7.19 -5.43 3.27
CA GLN A 67 7.09 -5.83 1.87
C GLN A 67 7.94 -4.95 0.95
N MET A 68 8.03 -3.65 1.24
CA MET A 68 8.86 -2.74 0.44
C MET A 68 10.35 -3.04 0.55
N GLN A 69 10.80 -3.64 1.64
CA GLN A 69 12.21 -4.04 1.85
C GLN A 69 12.61 -5.27 1.03
N ILE A 70 11.66 -6.04 0.51
CA ILE A 70 11.92 -7.19 -0.34
C ILE A 70 11.89 -6.72 -1.79
N ARG A 71 13.03 -6.85 -2.48
CA ARG A 71 13.15 -6.38 -3.87
C ARG A 71 12.26 -7.17 -4.82
N SER A 72 11.60 -6.47 -5.73
CA SER A 72 10.93 -7.03 -6.91
C SER A 72 11.40 -6.29 -8.16
N ALA A 73 11.34 -6.97 -9.31
CA ALA A 73 11.65 -6.34 -10.59
C ALA A 73 10.55 -5.38 -11.04
N LEU A 74 9.30 -5.62 -10.67
CA LEU A 74 8.14 -4.89 -11.17
C LEU A 74 7.31 -4.31 -10.03
N LEU A 75 6.75 -3.11 -10.24
CA LEU A 75 5.81 -2.48 -9.31
C LEU A 75 4.55 -3.33 -9.11
N GLU A 76 4.09 -3.97 -10.17
CA GLU A 76 2.94 -4.88 -10.15
C GLU A 76 3.15 -6.01 -9.14
N HIS A 77 4.35 -6.58 -9.10
CA HIS A 77 4.70 -7.66 -8.19
C HIS A 77 4.72 -7.19 -6.73
N VAL A 78 5.33 -6.03 -6.48
CA VAL A 78 5.34 -5.41 -5.14
C VAL A 78 3.92 -5.12 -4.66
N ALA A 79 3.09 -4.50 -5.52
CA ALA A 79 1.70 -4.17 -5.18
C ALA A 79 0.92 -5.44 -4.83
N GLY A 80 1.09 -6.52 -5.60
CA GLY A 80 0.45 -7.80 -5.32
C GLY A 80 0.88 -8.40 -3.99
N ARG A 81 2.18 -8.35 -3.65
CA ARG A 81 2.68 -8.84 -2.37
C ARG A 81 2.13 -8.02 -1.20
N ILE A 82 2.07 -6.68 -1.34
CA ILE A 82 1.49 -5.81 -0.32
C ILE A 82 0.03 -6.17 -0.10
N ALA A 83 -0.75 -6.28 -1.18
CA ALA A 83 -2.17 -6.62 -1.11
C ALA A 83 -2.37 -7.97 -0.40
N GLN A 84 -1.64 -9.00 -0.79
CA GLN A 84 -1.76 -10.33 -0.19
C GLN A 84 -1.37 -10.32 1.30
N ALA A 85 -0.26 -9.65 1.64
CA ALA A 85 0.20 -9.57 3.03
C ALA A 85 -0.82 -8.85 3.93
N LEU A 86 -1.45 -7.78 3.42
CA LEU A 86 -2.48 -7.06 4.17
C LEU A 86 -3.74 -7.91 4.35
N LEU A 87 -4.20 -8.61 3.31
CA LEU A 87 -5.34 -9.51 3.43
C LEU A 87 -5.06 -10.63 4.43
N ASP A 88 -3.87 -11.20 4.40
CA ASP A 88 -3.49 -12.28 5.33
C ASP A 88 -3.37 -11.80 6.77
N SER A 89 -2.87 -10.58 6.98
CA SER A 89 -2.63 -10.03 8.31
C SER A 89 -3.87 -9.44 8.97
N PHE A 90 -4.83 -8.98 8.18
CA PHE A 90 -6.01 -8.25 8.68
C PHE A 90 -7.29 -8.87 8.12
N PRO A 91 -7.85 -9.88 8.80
CA PRO A 91 -9.10 -10.55 8.33
C PRO A 91 -10.29 -9.60 8.18
N ALA A 92 -10.27 -8.45 8.86
CA ALA A 92 -11.35 -7.46 8.79
C ALA A 92 -11.36 -6.65 7.48
N ILE A 93 -10.32 -6.76 6.66
CA ILE A 93 -10.30 -6.10 5.35
C ILE A 93 -11.26 -6.79 4.39
N ASN A 94 -12.23 -6.06 3.86
CA ASN A 94 -13.16 -6.54 2.83
C ASN A 94 -12.62 -6.35 1.42
N ALA A 95 -12.04 -5.17 1.18
CA ALA A 95 -11.43 -4.82 -0.09
C ALA A 95 -10.32 -3.80 0.17
N LEU A 96 -9.36 -3.72 -0.72
CA LEU A 96 -8.32 -2.69 -0.62
C LEU A 96 -7.81 -2.27 -1.99
N THR A 97 -7.34 -1.04 -2.04
CA THR A 97 -6.63 -0.48 -3.19
C THR A 97 -5.21 -0.14 -2.76
N VAL A 98 -4.25 -0.65 -3.51
CA VAL A 98 -2.81 -0.39 -3.31
C VAL A 98 -2.30 0.35 -4.53
N LYS A 99 -1.65 1.49 -4.32
CA LYS A 99 -0.95 2.21 -5.38
C LYS A 99 0.52 2.33 -5.01
N VAL A 100 1.40 1.80 -5.85
CA VAL A 100 2.85 1.92 -5.68
C VAL A 100 3.40 2.78 -6.81
N CYS A 101 4.12 3.84 -6.45
CA CYS A 101 4.73 4.77 -7.40
C CYS A 101 6.24 4.81 -7.18
N LYS A 102 6.99 4.86 -8.29
CA LYS A 102 8.41 5.16 -8.31
C LYS A 102 8.59 6.63 -8.67
N GLU A 103 9.26 7.40 -7.80
CA GLU A 103 9.57 8.80 -8.06
C GLU A 103 10.70 8.91 -9.10
N ASN A 104 10.60 9.90 -9.97
CA ASN A 104 11.61 10.20 -10.99
C ASN A 104 12.04 8.95 -11.78
N PRO A 105 11.10 8.26 -12.43
CA PRO A 105 11.43 7.02 -13.13
C PRO A 105 12.38 7.27 -14.31
N PRO A 106 13.24 6.30 -14.67
CA PRO A 106 14.22 6.45 -15.75
C PRO A 106 13.55 6.34 -17.12
N VAL A 107 12.91 7.40 -17.56
CA VAL A 107 12.22 7.50 -18.86
C VAL A 107 12.83 8.63 -19.69
N CYS A 108 12.39 8.75 -20.96
CA CYS A 108 12.99 9.66 -21.94
C CYS A 108 12.72 11.15 -21.71
N ALA A 109 11.87 11.51 -20.76
CA ALA A 109 11.49 12.89 -20.43
C ALA A 109 11.31 13.05 -18.92
N PRO A 110 11.37 14.27 -18.38
CA PRO A 110 11.06 14.50 -16.98
C PRO A 110 9.66 13.95 -16.64
N CYS A 111 9.60 13.13 -15.59
CA CYS A 111 8.37 12.49 -15.17
C CYS A 111 8.35 12.44 -13.64
N THR A 112 7.28 12.94 -13.01
CA THR A 112 7.18 12.99 -11.55
C THR A 112 7.19 11.60 -10.95
N ALA A 113 6.40 10.68 -11.49
CA ALA A 113 6.31 9.32 -10.99
C ALA A 113 5.70 8.40 -12.04
N SER A 114 6.05 7.12 -11.95
CA SER A 114 5.36 6.02 -12.62
C SER A 114 4.74 5.13 -11.56
N GLY A 115 3.50 4.72 -11.74
CA GLY A 115 2.78 3.97 -10.71
C GLY A 115 1.93 2.84 -11.26
N PHE A 116 1.59 1.95 -10.34
CA PHE A 116 0.64 0.86 -10.59
C PHE A 116 -0.39 0.83 -9.47
N THR A 117 -1.65 0.74 -9.83
CA THR A 117 -2.77 0.67 -8.88
C THR A 117 -3.47 -0.68 -9.01
N LEU A 118 -3.64 -1.35 -7.89
CA LEU A 118 -4.30 -2.65 -7.78
C LEU A 118 -5.46 -2.55 -6.79
N THR A 119 -6.65 -2.94 -7.20
CA THR A 119 -7.80 -3.09 -6.31
C THR A 119 -8.17 -4.56 -6.21
N VAL A 120 -8.29 -5.06 -4.97
CA VAL A 120 -8.65 -6.45 -4.71
C VAL A 120 -9.79 -6.52 -3.70
N GLU A 121 -10.56 -7.58 -3.78
CA GLU A 121 -11.58 -7.97 -2.80
C GLU A 121 -11.20 -9.30 -2.20
N ARG A 122 -11.67 -9.51 -0.95
CA ARG A 122 -11.48 -10.81 -0.29
C ARG A 122 -12.38 -11.86 -0.91
#